data_56de51117ba48ba19f3c799d1ff5ee54
#
_entry.id   56de51117ba48ba19f3c799d1ff5ee54
#
_cell.length_a   1.000
_cell.length_b   1.000
_cell.length_c   1.000
_cell.angle_alpha   90.00
_cell.angle_beta   90.00
_cell.angle_gamma   90.00
#
_symmetry.space_group_name_H-M   'P 1'
#
loop_
_entity.id
_entity.type
_entity.pdbx_description
1 polymer ?
#
loop_
_entity_poly.entity_id
_entity_poly.type
_entity_poly.pdbx_seq_one_letter_code
_entity_poly.pdbx_strand_id
1 'polypeptide(L)'
;MKVLLGTTNPSKVKRFSNLLEECDIEFITLKDIEITDEPKEDGDTPEENAISKAKFYGQYFDAVICNDSGLYFEELALDDTRQPGLNIRTPMNMHRLSDEEMIEYYTKLIGKLGGKVSAFYLDGIAVYYHGEIYSFMDLEAAQKTGAFYMIDYASPKRFEGWPLDSLSINKETGVYFVDGRVVD
;
A
#
# COMPACT_ATOMS: atom_id res chain seq x y z
N MET A 1 17.08 -20.20 -0.38
CA MET A 1 16.14 -20.26 -1.53
C MET A 1 16.05 -18.85 -2.12
N LYS A 2 16.04 -18.72 -3.49
CA LYS A 2 15.88 -17.40 -4.13
C LYS A 2 14.41 -17.08 -4.34
N VAL A 3 13.98 -15.87 -3.96
CA VAL A 3 12.58 -15.41 -4.06
C VAL A 3 12.56 -14.04 -4.69
N LEU A 4 11.76 -13.85 -5.75
CA LEU A 4 11.53 -12.54 -6.34
C LEU A 4 10.53 -11.75 -5.50
N LEU A 5 10.87 -10.52 -5.13
CA LEU A 5 9.92 -9.53 -4.64
C LEU A 5 9.36 -8.72 -5.82
N GLY A 6 8.12 -9.00 -6.21
CA GLY A 6 7.44 -8.38 -7.35
C GLY A 6 6.97 -6.96 -7.09
N THR A 7 7.89 -6.10 -6.66
CA THR A 7 7.61 -4.68 -6.39
C THR A 7 8.82 -3.80 -6.71
N THR A 8 8.55 -2.61 -7.25
CA THR A 8 9.55 -1.55 -7.44
C THR A 8 9.63 -0.59 -6.25
N ASN A 9 8.70 -0.69 -5.29
CA ASN A 9 8.64 0.19 -4.13
C ASN A 9 9.71 -0.18 -3.08
N PRO A 10 10.73 0.67 -2.82
CA PRO A 10 11.80 0.37 -1.88
C PRO A 10 11.31 0.08 -0.46
N SER A 11 10.24 0.74 -0.02
CA SER A 11 9.66 0.54 1.31
C SER A 11 9.03 -0.84 1.46
N LYS A 12 8.36 -1.35 0.41
CA LYS A 12 7.85 -2.72 0.40
C LYS A 12 9.00 -3.72 0.41
N VAL A 13 10.06 -3.49 -0.37
CA VAL A 13 11.26 -4.33 -0.36
C VAL A 13 11.85 -4.39 1.05
N LYS A 14 12.12 -3.24 1.69
CA LYS A 14 12.66 -3.17 3.05
C LYS A 14 11.75 -3.90 4.06
N ARG A 15 10.43 -3.68 3.97
CA ARG A 15 9.45 -4.35 4.84
C ARG A 15 9.52 -5.87 4.75
N PHE A 16 9.48 -6.45 3.54
CA PHE A 16 9.54 -7.89 3.37
C PHE A 16 10.89 -8.48 3.73
N SER A 17 11.99 -7.79 3.43
CA SER A 17 13.32 -8.21 3.85
C SER A 17 13.44 -8.30 5.37
N ASN A 18 12.91 -7.32 6.10
CA ASN A 18 12.92 -7.33 7.57
C ASN A 18 12.00 -8.42 8.17
N LEU A 19 10.78 -8.57 7.61
CA LEU A 19 9.82 -9.57 8.11
C LEU A 19 10.29 -11.01 7.93
N LEU A 20 11.11 -11.26 6.92
CA LEU A 20 11.57 -12.60 6.55
C LEU A 20 13.09 -12.78 6.80
N GLU A 21 13.70 -11.89 7.60
CA GLU A 21 15.14 -11.90 7.89
C GLU A 21 15.63 -13.22 8.51
N GLU A 22 14.78 -13.87 9.34
CA GLU A 22 15.11 -15.15 9.97
C GLU A 22 14.89 -16.36 9.02
N CYS A 23 14.33 -16.15 7.84
CA CYS A 23 14.14 -17.18 6.86
C CYS A 23 15.39 -17.32 5.99
N ASP A 24 15.77 -18.55 5.61
CA ASP A 24 16.87 -18.81 4.67
C ASP A 24 16.45 -18.49 3.22
N ILE A 25 16.21 -17.18 2.98
CA ILE A 25 15.72 -16.62 1.71
C ILE A 25 16.70 -15.56 1.21
N GLU A 26 17.12 -15.70 -0.04
CA GLU A 26 17.82 -14.66 -0.79
C GLU A 26 16.79 -13.92 -1.67
N PHE A 27 16.58 -12.64 -1.39
CA PHE A 27 15.66 -11.83 -2.19
C PHE A 27 16.31 -11.30 -3.47
N ILE A 28 15.56 -11.40 -4.56
CA ILE A 28 15.81 -10.72 -5.84
C ILE A 28 14.74 -9.63 -5.98
N THR A 29 15.10 -8.46 -6.45
CA THR A 29 14.16 -7.36 -6.71
C THR A 29 13.93 -7.16 -8.21
N LEU A 30 12.88 -6.43 -8.58
CA LEU A 30 12.62 -6.10 -9.98
C LEU A 30 13.74 -5.23 -10.61
N LYS A 31 14.59 -4.62 -9.80
CA LYS A 31 15.77 -3.87 -10.28
C LYS A 31 16.92 -4.78 -10.72
N ASP A 32 16.93 -6.01 -10.22
CA ASP A 32 17.98 -6.99 -10.48
C ASP A 32 17.69 -7.85 -11.72
N ILE A 33 16.55 -7.62 -12.39
CA ILE A 33 16.07 -8.41 -13.51
C ILE A 33 15.67 -7.53 -14.69
N GLU A 34 15.77 -8.07 -15.91
CA GLU A 34 15.44 -7.39 -17.17
C GLU A 34 14.05 -7.82 -17.68
N ILE A 35 12.99 -7.61 -16.88
CA ILE A 35 11.61 -7.78 -17.34
C ILE A 35 11.05 -6.39 -17.65
N THR A 36 10.68 -6.17 -18.91
CA THR A 36 10.15 -4.88 -19.41
C THR A 36 8.64 -4.81 -19.38
N ASP A 37 7.97 -5.97 -19.39
CA ASP A 37 6.52 -6.04 -19.33
C ASP A 37 6.03 -5.87 -17.90
N GLU A 38 4.88 -5.23 -17.74
CA GLU A 38 4.26 -4.99 -16.44
C GLU A 38 2.99 -5.85 -16.27
N PRO A 39 2.75 -6.38 -15.07
CA PRO A 39 1.51 -7.09 -14.77
C PRO A 39 0.31 -6.13 -14.83
N LYS A 40 -0.84 -6.64 -15.23
CA LYS A 40 -2.09 -5.89 -15.12
C LYS A 40 -2.52 -5.79 -13.66
N GLU A 41 -2.91 -4.59 -13.25
CA GLU A 41 -3.47 -4.26 -11.95
C GLU A 41 -4.91 -3.77 -12.12
N ASP A 42 -5.78 -4.64 -12.64
CA ASP A 42 -7.19 -4.36 -12.94
C ASP A 42 -8.16 -5.12 -12.00
N GLY A 43 -7.64 -5.64 -10.88
CA GLY A 43 -8.42 -6.27 -9.83
C GLY A 43 -9.20 -5.25 -8.98
N ASP A 44 -10.31 -5.69 -8.39
CA ASP A 44 -11.16 -4.88 -7.51
C ASP A 44 -10.61 -4.81 -6.07
N THR A 45 -9.70 -5.71 -5.71
CA THR A 45 -9.10 -5.79 -4.38
C THR A 45 -7.56 -5.82 -4.43
N PRO A 46 -6.88 -5.44 -3.32
CA PRO A 46 -5.43 -5.60 -3.22
C PRO A 46 -4.97 -7.05 -3.41
N GLU A 47 -5.77 -8.03 -2.95
CA GLU A 47 -5.45 -9.45 -3.10
C GLU A 47 -5.47 -9.87 -4.58
N GLU A 48 -6.49 -9.46 -5.34
CA GLU A 48 -6.58 -9.77 -6.77
C GLU A 48 -5.40 -9.20 -7.56
N ASN A 49 -5.00 -7.96 -7.27
CA ASN A 49 -3.82 -7.36 -7.87
C ASN A 49 -2.54 -8.09 -7.47
N ALA A 50 -2.39 -8.47 -6.20
CA ALA A 50 -1.24 -9.25 -5.74
C ALA A 50 -1.16 -10.61 -6.45
N ILE A 51 -2.29 -11.32 -6.62
CA ILE A 51 -2.40 -12.59 -7.36
C ILE A 51 -2.00 -12.39 -8.82
N SER A 52 -2.53 -11.34 -9.47
CA SER A 52 -2.22 -11.02 -10.87
C SER A 52 -0.71 -10.81 -11.07
N LYS A 53 -0.09 -10.02 -10.20
CA LYS A 53 1.37 -9.80 -10.18
C LYS A 53 2.15 -11.09 -9.96
N ALA A 54 1.74 -11.90 -8.98
CA ALA A 54 2.43 -13.14 -8.64
C ALA A 54 2.37 -14.17 -9.79
N LYS A 55 1.23 -14.28 -10.47
CA LYS A 55 1.08 -15.11 -11.67
C LYS A 55 1.94 -14.60 -12.83
N PHE A 56 2.00 -13.29 -13.03
CA PHE A 56 2.81 -12.70 -14.10
C PHE A 56 4.29 -13.00 -13.89
N TYR A 57 4.84 -12.70 -12.71
CA TYR A 57 6.26 -12.95 -12.44
C TYR A 57 6.58 -14.44 -12.24
N GLY A 58 5.60 -15.25 -11.86
CA GLY A 58 5.71 -16.72 -11.78
C GLY A 58 5.99 -17.41 -13.12
N GLN A 59 5.84 -16.69 -14.25
CA GLN A 59 6.28 -17.19 -15.56
C GLN A 59 7.80 -17.19 -15.72
N TYR A 60 8.51 -16.43 -14.88
CA TYR A 60 9.96 -16.23 -14.96
C TYR A 60 10.70 -16.78 -13.73
N PHE A 61 10.00 -16.96 -12.59
CA PHE A 61 10.59 -17.38 -11.32
C PHE A 61 9.74 -18.43 -10.63
N ASP A 62 10.39 -19.43 -10.03
CA ASP A 62 9.71 -20.52 -9.30
C ASP A 62 9.15 -20.08 -7.95
N ALA A 63 9.66 -18.98 -7.39
CA ALA A 63 9.19 -18.41 -6.13
C ALA A 63 9.10 -16.88 -6.22
N VAL A 64 7.90 -16.34 -5.99
CA VAL A 64 7.60 -14.91 -6.09
C VAL A 64 6.72 -14.49 -4.92
N ILE A 65 7.00 -13.33 -4.34
CA ILE A 65 6.11 -12.65 -3.39
C ILE A 65 5.68 -11.33 -4.00
N CYS A 66 4.39 -11.10 -4.09
CA CYS A 66 3.79 -9.84 -4.51
C CYS A 66 2.86 -9.29 -3.42
N ASN A 67 2.77 -7.98 -3.37
CA ASN A 67 1.84 -7.27 -2.49
C ASN A 67 1.20 -6.11 -3.25
N ASP A 68 -0.07 -5.89 -2.99
CA ASP A 68 -0.74 -4.65 -3.30
C ASP A 68 -1.41 -4.08 -2.06
N SER A 69 -1.75 -2.78 -2.08
CA SER A 69 -2.30 -2.10 -0.91
C SER A 69 -3.31 -1.04 -1.34
N GLY A 70 -4.41 -0.96 -0.62
CA GLY A 70 -5.39 0.10 -0.75
C GLY A 70 -5.57 0.89 0.56
N LEU A 71 -6.02 2.14 0.45
CA LEU A 71 -6.40 2.99 1.57
C LEU A 71 -7.93 3.08 1.62
N TYR A 72 -8.51 2.85 2.80
CA TYR A 72 -9.96 2.85 2.96
C TYR A 72 -10.36 3.70 4.17
N PHE A 73 -11.52 4.37 4.06
CA PHE A 73 -12.16 5.12 5.12
C PHE A 73 -13.34 4.31 5.68
N GLU A 74 -13.40 4.13 7.01
CA GLU A 74 -14.46 3.35 7.67
C GLU A 74 -15.84 4.02 7.52
N GLU A 75 -15.89 5.34 7.34
CA GLU A 75 -17.11 6.11 7.16
C GLU A 75 -17.77 5.94 5.79
N LEU A 76 -17.07 5.29 4.84
CA LEU A 76 -17.56 5.04 3.49
C LEU A 76 -17.73 3.53 3.25
N ALA A 77 -18.74 3.15 2.48
CA ALA A 77 -18.84 1.78 1.98
C ALA A 77 -17.64 1.44 1.09
N LEU A 78 -17.22 0.19 1.04
CA LEU A 78 -16.03 -0.23 0.27
C LEU A 78 -16.14 0.08 -1.22
N ASP A 79 -17.35 0.08 -1.77
CA ASP A 79 -17.69 0.40 -3.16
C ASP A 79 -18.08 1.88 -3.38
N ASP A 80 -17.99 2.74 -2.34
CA ASP A 80 -18.24 4.17 -2.48
C ASP A 80 -17.20 4.80 -3.41
N THR A 81 -17.65 5.57 -4.39
CA THR A 81 -16.78 6.21 -5.38
C THR A 81 -15.79 7.22 -4.79
N ARG A 82 -16.01 7.66 -3.55
CA ARG A 82 -15.10 8.54 -2.80
C ARG A 82 -14.02 7.77 -2.04
N GLN A 83 -14.13 6.42 -1.94
CA GLN A 83 -13.06 5.63 -1.33
C GLN A 83 -11.75 5.84 -2.09
N PRO A 84 -10.64 6.07 -1.39
CA PRO A 84 -9.32 6.06 -2.02
C PRO A 84 -9.03 4.72 -2.72
N GLY A 85 -9.36 3.62 -2.06
CA GLY A 85 -9.18 2.26 -2.57
C GLY A 85 -7.76 2.00 -3.06
N LEU A 86 -7.65 1.36 -4.20
CA LEU A 86 -6.39 1.04 -4.87
C LEU A 86 -5.74 2.26 -5.56
N ASN A 87 -6.55 3.29 -5.87
CA ASN A 87 -6.15 4.42 -6.71
C ASN A 87 -5.73 5.65 -5.89
N ILE A 88 -4.94 5.44 -4.83
CA ILE A 88 -4.57 6.49 -3.87
C ILE A 88 -3.92 7.70 -4.57
N ARG A 89 -3.05 7.48 -5.56
CA ARG A 89 -2.36 8.54 -6.33
C ARG A 89 -3.07 8.95 -7.61
N THR A 90 -4.11 8.24 -8.00
CA THR A 90 -4.91 8.49 -9.21
C THR A 90 -6.41 8.47 -8.88
N PRO A 91 -6.85 9.21 -7.84
CA PRO A 91 -8.23 9.15 -7.38
C PRO A 91 -9.18 9.56 -8.52
N MET A 92 -10.32 8.89 -8.64
CA MET A 92 -11.33 9.18 -9.66
C MET A 92 -10.78 9.22 -11.10
N ASN A 93 -9.79 8.37 -11.40
CA ASN A 93 -9.11 8.32 -12.72
C ASN A 93 -8.42 9.65 -13.13
N MET A 94 -8.03 10.46 -12.17
CA MET A 94 -7.21 11.65 -12.41
C MET A 94 -5.79 11.25 -12.85
N HIS A 95 -5.00 12.24 -13.30
CA HIS A 95 -3.56 12.05 -13.49
C HIS A 95 -2.91 11.64 -12.16
N ARG A 96 -1.73 11.04 -12.21
CA ARG A 96 -0.96 10.68 -11.01
C ARG A 96 -0.57 11.94 -10.25
N LEU A 97 -1.10 12.07 -9.04
CA LEU A 97 -0.86 13.21 -8.17
C LEU A 97 0.57 13.23 -7.62
N SER A 98 1.17 14.41 -7.57
CA SER A 98 2.37 14.69 -6.79
C SER A 98 2.08 14.62 -5.29
N ASP A 99 3.12 14.66 -4.46
CA ASP A 99 2.94 14.59 -3.00
C ASP A 99 2.10 15.78 -2.47
N GLU A 100 2.32 16.99 -2.95
CA GLU A 100 1.53 18.15 -2.52
C GLU A 100 0.09 18.11 -3.06
N GLU A 101 -0.11 17.67 -4.31
CA GLU A 101 -1.46 17.48 -4.86
C GLU A 101 -2.24 16.41 -4.07
N MET A 102 -1.58 15.36 -3.59
CA MET A 102 -2.21 14.36 -2.72
C MET A 102 -2.67 14.97 -1.40
N ILE A 103 -1.81 15.75 -0.73
CA ILE A 103 -2.16 16.42 0.52
C ILE A 103 -3.36 17.33 0.29
N GLU A 104 -3.35 18.14 -0.76
CA GLU A 104 -4.46 19.05 -1.08
C GLU A 104 -5.76 18.28 -1.37
N TYR A 105 -5.69 17.22 -2.19
CA TYR A 105 -6.86 16.41 -2.54
C TYR A 105 -7.50 15.76 -1.32
N TYR A 106 -6.68 15.08 -0.49
CA TYR A 106 -7.18 14.37 0.68
C TYR A 106 -7.62 15.32 1.80
N THR A 107 -6.97 16.45 1.99
CA THR A 107 -7.46 17.52 2.89
C THR A 107 -8.89 17.94 2.51
N LYS A 108 -9.14 18.22 1.22
CA LYS A 108 -10.47 18.60 0.73
C LYS A 108 -11.50 17.48 0.88
N LEU A 109 -11.11 16.22 0.58
CA LEU A 109 -11.98 15.07 0.71
C LEU A 109 -12.38 14.84 2.16
N ILE A 110 -11.41 14.82 3.07
CA ILE A 110 -11.65 14.64 4.52
C ILE A 110 -12.49 15.78 5.08
N GLY A 111 -12.25 17.03 4.67
CA GLY A 111 -13.07 18.18 5.05
C GLY A 111 -14.54 18.00 4.69
N LYS A 112 -14.84 17.44 3.48
CA LYS A 112 -16.21 17.12 3.07
C LYS A 112 -16.83 15.97 3.87
N LEU A 113 -16.02 15.13 4.50
CA LEU A 113 -16.45 14.01 5.34
C LEU A 113 -16.52 14.39 6.83
N GLY A 114 -16.41 15.68 7.19
CA GLY A 114 -16.52 16.16 8.56
C GLY A 114 -15.19 16.51 9.24
N GLY A 115 -14.10 16.56 8.49
CA GLY A 115 -12.78 17.00 8.95
C GLY A 115 -11.91 15.93 9.59
N LYS A 116 -12.47 14.75 9.84
CA LYS A 116 -11.74 13.60 10.41
C LYS A 116 -12.41 12.30 9.99
N VAL A 117 -11.60 11.34 9.57
CA VAL A 117 -12.05 10.00 9.21
C VAL A 117 -11.20 8.94 9.90
N SER A 118 -11.77 7.75 10.13
CA SER A 118 -11.02 6.55 10.51
C SER A 118 -10.55 5.86 9.24
N ALA A 119 -9.25 5.66 9.11
CA ALA A 119 -8.63 5.09 7.92
C ALA A 119 -7.82 3.85 8.26
N PHE A 120 -7.67 2.96 7.29
CA PHE A 120 -6.80 1.80 7.38
C PHE A 120 -6.21 1.45 6.02
N TYR A 121 -5.00 0.88 6.02
CA TYR A 121 -4.45 0.25 4.84
C TYR A 121 -4.86 -1.24 4.82
N LEU A 122 -5.33 -1.69 3.68
CA LEU A 122 -5.62 -3.10 3.42
C LEU A 122 -4.57 -3.64 2.47
N ASP A 123 -3.80 -4.61 2.95
CA ASP A 123 -2.76 -5.28 2.18
C ASP A 123 -3.29 -6.61 1.63
N GLY A 124 -3.12 -6.82 0.33
CA GLY A 124 -3.21 -8.12 -0.32
C GLY A 124 -1.82 -8.67 -0.59
N ILE A 125 -1.55 -9.89 -0.21
CA ILE A 125 -0.28 -10.58 -0.43
C ILE A 125 -0.56 -11.84 -1.24
N ALA A 126 0.29 -12.12 -2.24
CA ALA A 126 0.25 -13.37 -2.97
C ALA A 126 1.66 -13.95 -3.11
N VAL A 127 1.75 -15.26 -2.96
CA VAL A 127 2.96 -16.03 -3.16
C VAL A 127 2.71 -17.02 -4.30
N TYR A 128 3.53 -16.93 -5.34
CA TYR A 128 3.63 -17.98 -6.36
C TYR A 128 4.80 -18.90 -5.98
N TYR A 129 4.55 -20.20 -5.95
CA TYR A 129 5.56 -21.18 -5.66
C TYR A 129 5.33 -22.46 -6.48
N HIS A 130 6.26 -22.77 -7.39
CA HIS A 130 6.24 -23.96 -8.26
C HIS A 130 4.88 -24.22 -8.95
N GLY A 131 4.23 -23.19 -9.46
CA GLY A 131 2.95 -23.31 -10.18
C GLY A 131 1.71 -23.09 -9.32
N GLU A 132 1.84 -23.07 -8.00
CA GLU A 132 0.74 -22.85 -7.08
C GLU A 132 0.70 -21.39 -6.60
N ILE A 133 -0.51 -20.87 -6.34
CA ILE A 133 -0.74 -19.54 -5.76
C ILE A 133 -1.32 -19.69 -4.37
N TYR A 134 -0.71 -18.98 -3.45
CA TYR A 134 -1.20 -18.77 -2.09
C TYR A 134 -1.44 -17.29 -1.90
N SER A 135 -2.58 -16.89 -1.35
CA SER A 135 -2.89 -15.48 -1.11
C SER A 135 -3.50 -15.25 0.26
N PHE A 136 -3.40 -14.01 0.72
CA PHE A 136 -3.92 -13.59 2.01
C PHE A 136 -4.29 -12.11 1.98
N MET A 137 -5.47 -11.80 2.53
CA MET A 137 -5.94 -10.45 2.82
C MET A 137 -6.88 -10.54 4.02
N ASP A 138 -6.69 -9.70 5.04
CA ASP A 138 -7.50 -9.69 6.26
C ASP A 138 -8.05 -8.29 6.55
N LEU A 139 -9.28 -8.07 6.10
CA LEU A 139 -10.00 -6.81 6.30
C LEU A 139 -10.27 -6.55 7.80
N GLU A 140 -10.66 -7.59 8.56
CA GLU A 140 -11.00 -7.45 9.97
C GLU A 140 -9.76 -7.05 10.79
N ALA A 141 -8.62 -7.69 10.55
CA ALA A 141 -7.37 -7.33 11.20
C ALA A 141 -6.92 -5.92 10.81
N ALA A 142 -7.01 -5.53 9.54
CA ALA A 142 -6.68 -4.19 9.06
C ALA A 142 -7.50 -3.10 9.77
N GLN A 143 -8.80 -3.31 9.92
CA GLN A 143 -9.69 -2.39 10.63
C GLN A 143 -9.43 -2.33 12.14
N LYS A 144 -9.20 -3.48 12.79
CA LYS A 144 -9.03 -3.55 14.25
C LYS A 144 -7.67 -3.08 14.73
N THR A 145 -6.60 -3.44 14.04
CA THR A 145 -5.22 -3.25 14.51
C THR A 145 -4.44 -2.22 13.72
N GLY A 146 -4.81 -1.97 12.48
CA GLY A 146 -4.13 -1.06 11.56
C GLY A 146 -4.79 0.31 11.40
N ALA A 147 -5.93 0.56 12.08
CA ALA A 147 -6.67 1.80 11.89
C ALA A 147 -6.01 3.00 12.56
N PHE A 148 -6.03 4.11 11.84
CA PHE A 148 -5.53 5.42 12.27
C PHE A 148 -6.55 6.51 11.91
N TYR A 149 -6.36 7.74 12.36
CA TYR A 149 -7.16 8.84 11.87
C TYR A 149 -6.47 9.59 10.76
N MET A 150 -7.24 10.05 9.78
CA MET A 150 -6.82 11.10 8.85
C MET A 150 -7.66 12.35 9.11
N ILE A 151 -7.01 13.52 9.07
CA ILE A 151 -7.63 14.80 9.36
C ILE A 151 -7.40 15.80 8.23
N ASP A 152 -8.26 16.81 8.11
CA ASP A 152 -8.21 17.83 7.07
C ASP A 152 -7.23 18.98 7.35
N TYR A 153 -6.34 18.79 8.30
CA TYR A 153 -5.28 19.74 8.65
C TYR A 153 -3.91 19.04 8.60
N ALA A 154 -3.12 19.40 7.60
CA ALA A 154 -1.82 18.77 7.41
C ALA A 154 -0.77 19.29 8.40
N SER A 155 0.07 18.40 8.94
CA SER A 155 1.33 18.79 9.57
C SER A 155 2.16 19.65 8.59
N PRO A 156 2.91 20.64 9.04
CA PRO A 156 3.85 21.38 8.19
C PRO A 156 5.04 20.51 7.73
N LYS A 157 5.32 19.41 8.41
CA LYS A 157 6.38 18.48 8.04
C LYS A 157 6.02 17.66 6.82
N ARG A 158 7.02 17.32 6.03
CA ARG A 158 6.92 16.48 4.84
C ARG A 158 7.95 15.35 4.91
N PHE A 159 7.56 14.20 4.37
CA PHE A 159 8.46 13.09 4.14
C PHE A 159 8.25 12.62 2.70
N GLU A 160 9.28 12.78 1.88
CA GLU A 160 9.22 12.50 0.44
C GLU A 160 8.73 11.07 0.17
N GLY A 161 7.77 10.94 -0.73
CA GLY A 161 7.14 9.66 -1.09
C GLY A 161 6.05 9.19 -0.11
N TRP A 162 5.84 9.89 1.03
CA TRP A 162 4.84 9.56 2.04
C TRP A 162 3.96 10.77 2.40
N PRO A 163 3.29 11.36 1.41
CA PRO A 163 2.55 12.62 1.61
C PRO A 163 1.44 12.51 2.65
N LEU A 164 0.75 11.36 2.69
CA LEU A 164 -0.39 11.17 3.59
C LEU A 164 0.00 11.03 5.07
N ASP A 165 1.27 10.79 5.38
CA ASP A 165 1.76 10.82 6.77
C ASP A 165 1.58 12.19 7.42
N SER A 166 1.52 13.26 6.60
CA SER A 166 1.23 14.62 7.06
C SER A 166 -0.24 14.85 7.42
N LEU A 167 -1.14 13.96 7.00
CA LEU A 167 -2.58 13.99 7.33
C LEU A 167 -2.98 12.88 8.30
N SER A 168 -2.11 11.87 8.50
CA SER A 168 -2.39 10.68 9.30
C SER A 168 -1.92 10.88 10.74
N ILE A 169 -2.78 10.53 11.71
CA ILE A 169 -2.47 10.59 13.14
C ILE A 169 -2.76 9.25 13.81
N ASN A 170 -1.90 8.88 14.74
CA ASN A 170 -2.10 7.69 15.56
C ASN A 170 -3.33 7.88 16.48
N LYS A 171 -4.22 6.89 16.53
CA LYS A 171 -5.48 6.94 17.31
C LYS A 171 -5.25 7.09 18.82
N GLU A 172 -4.18 6.51 19.34
CA GLU A 172 -3.87 6.49 20.78
C GLU A 172 -3.13 7.74 21.23
N THR A 173 -2.11 8.16 20.45
CA THR A 173 -1.21 9.23 20.85
C THR A 173 -1.59 10.59 20.27
N GLY A 174 -2.38 10.63 19.20
CA GLY A 174 -2.70 11.86 18.46
C GLY A 174 -1.53 12.49 17.70
N VAL A 175 -0.39 11.76 17.61
CA VAL A 175 0.82 12.23 16.93
C VAL A 175 0.73 11.92 15.44
N TYR A 176 1.15 12.86 14.60
CA TYR A 176 1.24 12.63 13.16
C TYR A 176 2.26 11.55 12.81
N PHE A 177 1.96 10.74 11.81
CA PHE A 177 2.88 9.72 11.33
C PHE A 177 4.21 10.31 10.85
N VAL A 178 4.16 11.46 10.21
CA VAL A 178 5.37 12.17 9.75
C VAL A 178 6.32 12.56 10.90
N ASP A 179 5.80 12.74 12.12
CA ASP A 179 6.61 13.06 13.31
C ASP A 179 7.33 11.84 13.89
N GLY A 180 6.81 10.64 13.64
CA GLY A 180 7.41 9.37 14.06
C GLY A 180 8.42 8.79 13.06
N ARG A 181 8.58 9.41 11.89
CA ARG A 181 9.57 8.95 10.92
C ARG A 181 10.97 9.39 11.32
N VAL A 182 11.86 8.41 11.42
CA VAL A 182 13.29 8.67 11.57
C VAL A 182 13.87 8.83 10.16
N VAL A 183 14.56 9.93 9.92
CA VAL A 183 15.36 10.12 8.70
C VAL A 183 16.65 9.33 8.94
N ASP A 184 16.80 8.18 8.28
CA ASP A 184 18.06 7.41 8.24
C ASP A 184 19.07 8.10 7.31
#